data_5b4b1daca51bb25dbd42bced45098e49
#
_entry.id   5b4b1daca51bb25dbd42bced45098e49
#
_cell.length_a   1.000
_cell.length_b   1.000
_cell.length_c   1.000
_cell.angle_alpha   90.00
_cell.angle_beta   90.00
_cell.angle_gamma   90.00
#
_symmetry.space_group_name_H-M   'P 1'
#
loop_
_entity.id
_entity.type
_entity.pdbx_description
1 polymer ?
#
loop_
_entity_poly.entity_id
_entity_poly.type
_entity_poly.pdbx_seq_one_letter_code
_entity_poly.pdbx_strand_id
1 'polypeptide(L)'
;MRMFFAILTAAFTICLTPAQAADLGTPTGGVVLTVSGNIAQTGPDGAAQFDMEMLQALPQRSFETSTIWTEGEATFVGVPLSVLLEKVEAEGATIRATAINDYAVEIPVGSISAQDPIVAYEMDGAAMSRRQKGPLWIVYPYDSDTKYQTEVIYSRSIWQLDRLEIVK
;
A
#
# COMPACT_ATOMS: atom_id res chain seq x y z
N MET A 1 60.82 38.82 18.95
CA MET A 1 59.83 37.93 19.57
C MET A 1 58.74 37.67 18.58
N ARG A 2 58.85 36.56 17.83
CA ARG A 2 57.92 36.17 16.73
C ARG A 2 56.93 35.14 17.27
N MET A 3 55.64 35.52 17.39
CA MET A 3 54.56 34.62 17.75
C MET A 3 54.09 33.90 16.50
N PHE A 4 54.23 32.56 16.45
CA PHE A 4 53.65 31.71 15.46
C PHE A 4 52.22 31.35 15.91
N PHE A 5 51.20 31.77 15.13
CA PHE A 5 49.83 31.32 15.28
C PHE A 5 49.68 30.02 14.48
N ALA A 6 49.46 28.91 15.17
CA ALA A 6 49.12 27.65 14.55
C ALA A 6 47.59 27.59 14.34
N ILE A 7 47.15 27.62 13.10
CA ILE A 7 45.74 27.42 12.74
C ILE A 7 45.49 25.91 12.67
N LEU A 8 44.70 25.40 13.63
CA LEU A 8 44.28 24.02 13.67
C LEU A 8 42.98 23.87 12.82
N THR A 9 43.13 23.35 11.60
CA THR A 9 42.02 23.08 10.70
C THR A 9 41.38 21.73 11.10
N ALA A 10 40.21 21.76 11.78
CA ALA A 10 39.46 20.57 12.08
C ALA A 10 38.71 20.08 10.81
N ALA A 11 39.16 18.97 10.25
CA ALA A 11 38.43 18.30 9.16
C ALA A 11 37.19 17.58 9.71
N PHE A 12 36.03 18.12 9.41
CA PHE A 12 34.73 17.49 9.74
C PHE A 12 34.42 16.43 8.68
N THR A 13 34.68 15.17 8.98
CA THR A 13 34.35 14.04 8.11
C THR A 13 32.87 13.75 8.24
N ILE A 14 32.07 14.13 7.24
CA ILE A 14 30.66 13.75 7.12
C ILE A 14 30.61 12.29 6.73
N CYS A 15 30.31 11.40 7.67
CA CYS A 15 29.93 10.01 7.38
C CYS A 15 28.55 10.00 6.72
N LEU A 16 28.50 9.91 5.39
CA LEU A 16 27.29 9.53 4.65
C LEU A 16 27.02 8.04 4.93
N THR A 17 26.11 7.75 5.86
CA THR A 17 25.54 6.42 5.96
C THR A 17 24.71 6.18 4.70
N PRO A 18 24.96 5.10 3.92
CA PRO A 18 24.06 4.76 2.82
C PRO A 18 22.67 4.51 3.43
N ALA A 19 21.65 5.19 2.91
CA ALA A 19 20.28 4.85 3.19
C ALA A 19 20.10 3.40 2.68
N GLN A 20 19.92 2.46 3.60
CA GLN A 20 19.60 1.09 3.24
C GLN A 20 18.19 1.13 2.65
N ALA A 21 18.08 0.92 1.33
CA ALA A 21 16.82 0.64 0.69
C ALA A 21 16.17 -0.53 1.46
N ALA A 22 14.96 -0.33 1.99
CA ALA A 22 14.27 -1.35 2.74
C ALA A 22 13.99 -2.52 1.78
N ASP A 23 14.66 -3.64 1.98
CA ASP A 23 14.49 -4.84 1.16
C ASP A 23 12.99 -5.20 1.11
N LEU A 24 12.49 -5.35 -0.11
CA LEU A 24 11.10 -5.74 -0.33
C LEU A 24 10.79 -7.14 0.23
N GLY A 25 11.80 -7.98 0.29
CA GLY A 25 11.67 -9.41 0.57
C GLY A 25 11.26 -10.19 -0.68
N THR A 26 11.26 -11.52 -0.55
CA THR A 26 10.82 -12.44 -1.61
C THR A 26 9.63 -13.24 -1.10
N PRO A 27 8.53 -13.35 -1.86
CA PRO A 27 7.40 -14.17 -1.47
C PRO A 27 7.82 -15.63 -1.23
N THR A 28 7.39 -16.19 -0.12
CA THR A 28 7.59 -17.62 0.21
C THR A 28 6.35 -18.44 -0.07
N GLY A 29 5.20 -17.77 -0.16
CA GLY A 29 3.90 -18.34 -0.50
C GLY A 29 3.42 -17.95 -1.90
N GLY A 30 2.15 -18.23 -2.19
CA GLY A 30 1.52 -17.80 -3.44
C GLY A 30 1.36 -16.29 -3.48
N VAL A 31 1.80 -15.65 -4.58
CA VAL A 31 1.62 -14.21 -4.78
C VAL A 31 0.13 -13.88 -4.82
N VAL A 32 -0.30 -12.93 -4.00
CA VAL A 32 -1.69 -12.43 -3.92
C VAL A 32 -1.83 -11.01 -4.44
N LEU A 33 -0.72 -10.24 -4.49
CA LEU A 33 -0.71 -8.87 -5.02
C LEU A 33 0.59 -8.64 -5.79
N THR A 34 0.46 -8.06 -6.99
CA THR A 34 1.57 -7.55 -7.78
C THR A 34 1.44 -6.05 -7.94
N VAL A 35 2.49 -5.30 -7.61
CA VAL A 35 2.58 -3.85 -7.81
C VAL A 35 3.62 -3.56 -8.87
N SER A 36 3.27 -2.76 -9.86
CA SER A 36 4.12 -2.44 -11.01
C SER A 36 4.02 -0.97 -11.42
N GLY A 37 4.70 -0.60 -12.50
CA GLY A 37 4.69 0.77 -13.02
C GLY A 37 5.79 1.63 -12.40
N ASN A 38 5.49 2.87 -12.05
CA ASN A 38 6.49 3.82 -11.53
C ASN A 38 6.76 3.59 -10.03
N ILE A 39 7.53 2.57 -9.72
CA ILE A 39 7.97 2.15 -8.38
C ILE A 39 9.48 1.96 -8.36
N ALA A 40 10.14 2.26 -7.25
CA ALA A 40 11.59 2.07 -7.10
C ALA A 40 11.96 0.72 -6.50
N GLN A 41 11.13 0.18 -5.59
CA GLN A 41 11.37 -1.12 -4.98
C GLN A 41 10.69 -2.23 -5.80
N THR A 42 11.49 -3.01 -6.51
CA THR A 42 11.02 -4.10 -7.39
C THR A 42 11.76 -5.39 -7.12
N GLY A 43 11.10 -6.51 -7.40
CA GLY A 43 11.74 -7.80 -7.53
C GLY A 43 12.47 -7.98 -8.88
N PRO A 44 12.98 -9.18 -9.15
CA PRO A 44 13.76 -9.49 -10.37
C PRO A 44 13.01 -9.22 -11.69
N ASP A 45 11.68 -9.33 -11.66
CA ASP A 45 10.81 -9.17 -12.84
C ASP A 45 10.36 -7.70 -13.06
N GLY A 46 10.93 -6.75 -12.31
CA GLY A 46 10.58 -5.33 -12.42
C GLY A 46 9.23 -4.97 -11.76
N ALA A 47 8.66 -5.86 -10.97
CA ALA A 47 7.45 -5.65 -10.19
C ALA A 47 7.68 -6.03 -8.72
N ALA A 48 6.94 -5.43 -7.81
CA ALA A 48 6.90 -5.81 -6.41
C ALA A 48 5.81 -6.86 -6.21
N GLN A 49 6.18 -8.04 -5.75
CA GLN A 49 5.27 -9.14 -5.50
C GLN A 49 5.11 -9.39 -4.01
N PHE A 50 3.87 -9.56 -3.56
CA PHE A 50 3.53 -9.81 -2.17
C PHE A 50 2.73 -11.10 -2.05
N ASP A 51 3.12 -11.95 -1.12
CA ASP A 51 2.27 -13.00 -0.59
C ASP A 51 1.47 -12.49 0.63
N MET A 52 0.63 -13.33 1.20
CA MET A 52 -0.21 -12.94 2.32
C MET A 52 0.61 -12.62 3.58
N GLU A 53 1.68 -13.36 3.83
CA GLU A 53 2.56 -13.17 4.99
C GLU A 53 3.27 -11.81 4.91
N MET A 54 3.76 -11.43 3.73
CA MET A 54 4.37 -10.13 3.49
C MET A 54 3.39 -8.98 3.73
N LEU A 55 2.13 -9.11 3.28
CA LEU A 55 1.10 -8.09 3.54
C LEU A 55 0.79 -7.99 5.03
N GLN A 56 0.66 -9.11 5.74
CA GLN A 56 0.38 -9.14 7.18
C GLN A 56 1.54 -8.62 8.04
N ALA A 57 2.76 -8.62 7.53
CA ALA A 57 3.94 -8.05 8.19
C ALA A 57 4.02 -6.52 8.10
N LEU A 58 3.25 -5.89 7.20
CA LEU A 58 3.18 -4.43 7.09
C LEU A 58 2.30 -3.83 8.19
N PRO A 59 2.44 -2.52 8.50
CA PRO A 59 1.52 -1.83 9.38
C PRO A 59 0.07 -2.04 8.96
N GLN A 60 -0.75 -2.52 9.89
CA GLN A 60 -2.14 -2.88 9.65
C GLN A 60 -3.08 -1.81 10.20
N ARG A 61 -4.26 -1.75 9.62
CA ARG A 61 -5.41 -1.02 10.15
C ARG A 61 -6.64 -1.92 10.20
N SER A 62 -7.41 -1.76 11.27
CA SER A 62 -8.73 -2.38 11.42
C SER A 62 -9.79 -1.31 11.64
N PHE A 63 -10.95 -1.48 11.03
CA PHE A 63 -12.15 -0.68 11.31
C PHE A 63 -13.41 -1.48 11.01
N GLU A 64 -14.51 -1.04 11.61
CA GLU A 64 -15.85 -1.55 11.37
C GLU A 64 -16.60 -0.56 10.48
N THR A 65 -17.32 -1.07 9.49
CA THR A 65 -18.14 -0.25 8.59
C THR A 65 -19.21 -1.11 7.90
N SER A 66 -20.35 -0.52 7.58
CA SER A 66 -21.29 -1.10 6.63
C SER A 66 -20.79 -0.93 5.20
N THR A 67 -21.27 -1.76 4.30
CA THR A 67 -21.03 -1.62 2.85
C THR A 67 -22.34 -1.85 2.09
N ILE A 68 -22.42 -1.34 0.85
CA ILE A 68 -23.56 -1.62 -0.03
C ILE A 68 -23.58 -3.07 -0.55
N TRP A 69 -22.56 -3.88 -0.24
CA TRP A 69 -22.40 -5.26 -0.75
C TRP A 69 -22.44 -6.32 0.35
N THR A 70 -22.51 -5.93 1.62
CA THR A 70 -22.60 -6.84 2.78
C THR A 70 -23.84 -6.52 3.59
N GLU A 71 -24.32 -7.47 4.38
CA GLU A 71 -25.40 -7.24 5.33
C GLU A 71 -24.80 -6.73 6.65
N GLY A 72 -25.33 -5.59 7.17
CA GLY A 72 -24.87 -5.01 8.42
C GLY A 72 -23.46 -4.44 8.37
N GLU A 73 -22.90 -4.20 9.55
CA GLU A 73 -21.52 -3.79 9.75
C GLU A 73 -20.59 -4.99 9.76
N ALA A 74 -19.40 -4.84 9.21
CA ALA A 74 -18.35 -5.86 9.21
C ALA A 74 -17.02 -5.22 9.64
N THR A 75 -16.20 -5.98 10.33
CA THR A 75 -14.83 -5.58 10.70
C THR A 75 -13.86 -5.98 9.61
N PHE A 76 -13.16 -5.01 9.05
CA PHE A 76 -12.12 -5.23 8.04
C PHE A 76 -10.74 -5.03 8.63
N VAL A 77 -9.79 -5.92 8.27
CA VAL A 77 -8.37 -5.78 8.58
C VAL A 77 -7.57 -5.79 7.28
N GLY A 78 -6.64 -4.88 7.16
CA GLY A 78 -5.81 -4.75 5.96
C GLY A 78 -4.67 -3.77 6.12
N VAL A 79 -3.94 -3.56 5.04
CA VAL A 79 -2.84 -2.60 4.95
C VAL A 79 -3.36 -1.30 4.35
N PRO A 80 -3.13 -0.13 4.96
CA PRO A 80 -3.41 1.15 4.30
C PRO A 80 -2.73 1.21 2.93
N LEU A 81 -3.46 1.65 1.90
CA LEU A 81 -2.91 1.73 0.55
C LEU A 81 -1.69 2.65 0.49
N SER A 82 -1.66 3.72 1.30
CA SER A 82 -0.50 4.60 1.48
C SER A 82 0.76 3.86 1.94
N VAL A 83 0.63 2.89 2.86
CA VAL A 83 1.75 2.07 3.37
C VAL A 83 2.31 1.18 2.26
N LEU A 84 1.46 0.62 1.41
CA LEU A 84 1.91 -0.16 0.24
C LEU A 84 2.65 0.72 -0.76
N LEU A 85 2.14 1.93 -1.05
CA LEU A 85 2.80 2.90 -1.94
C LEU A 85 4.17 3.33 -1.41
N GLU A 86 4.26 3.59 -0.11
CA GLU A 86 5.53 3.93 0.57
C GLU A 86 6.51 2.74 0.51
N LYS A 87 6.04 1.51 0.77
CA LYS A 87 6.88 0.29 0.76
C LYS A 87 7.51 0.05 -0.60
N VAL A 88 6.81 0.35 -1.70
CA VAL A 88 7.34 0.18 -3.07
C VAL A 88 7.99 1.45 -3.63
N GLU A 89 8.05 2.52 -2.82
CA GLU A 89 8.56 3.84 -3.23
C GLU A 89 7.90 4.30 -4.55
N ALA A 90 6.55 4.37 -4.51
CA ALA A 90 5.74 4.70 -5.66
C ALA A 90 5.80 6.20 -5.99
N GLU A 91 6.06 6.55 -7.25
CA GLU A 91 6.09 7.92 -7.76
C GLU A 91 5.11 8.08 -8.92
N GLY A 92 3.81 8.26 -8.63
CA GLY A 92 2.78 8.41 -9.67
C GLY A 92 1.59 9.25 -9.22
N ALA A 93 0.77 9.67 -10.18
CA ALA A 93 -0.44 10.44 -9.92
C ALA A 93 -1.68 9.55 -9.76
N THR A 94 -1.67 8.37 -10.35
CA THR A 94 -2.82 7.46 -10.41
C THR A 94 -2.40 6.01 -10.17
N ILE A 95 -3.25 5.27 -9.47
CA ILE A 95 -3.15 3.82 -9.32
C ILE A 95 -4.23 3.19 -10.18
N ARG A 96 -3.84 2.31 -11.07
CA ARG A 96 -4.76 1.41 -11.76
C ARG A 96 -4.85 0.12 -10.95
N ALA A 97 -5.95 -0.06 -10.25
CA ALA A 97 -6.22 -1.26 -9.47
C ALA A 97 -7.01 -2.25 -10.33
N THR A 98 -6.55 -3.50 -10.43
CA THR A 98 -7.11 -4.52 -11.32
C THR A 98 -7.43 -5.77 -10.54
N ALA A 99 -8.61 -6.31 -10.76
CA ALA A 99 -9.08 -7.56 -10.19
C ALA A 99 -8.66 -8.78 -11.02
N ILE A 100 -8.80 -9.98 -10.46
CA ILE A 100 -8.47 -11.26 -11.10
C ILE A 100 -9.18 -11.45 -12.47
N ASN A 101 -10.36 -10.87 -12.66
CA ASN A 101 -11.15 -10.94 -13.90
C ASN A 101 -10.85 -9.80 -14.89
N ASP A 102 -9.74 -9.08 -14.71
CA ASP A 102 -9.29 -7.93 -15.50
C ASP A 102 -10.18 -6.67 -15.42
N TYR A 103 -11.18 -6.65 -14.52
CA TYR A 103 -11.86 -5.40 -14.20
C TYR A 103 -10.89 -4.44 -13.54
N ALA A 104 -10.84 -3.20 -14.00
CA ALA A 104 -9.89 -2.21 -13.51
C ALA A 104 -10.57 -0.89 -13.17
N VAL A 105 -10.06 -0.23 -12.15
CA VAL A 105 -10.49 1.10 -11.71
C VAL A 105 -9.27 2.00 -11.49
N GLU A 106 -9.48 3.31 -11.58
CA GLU A 106 -8.42 4.29 -11.33
C GLU A 106 -8.65 5.00 -10.00
N ILE A 107 -7.60 5.07 -9.19
CA ILE A 107 -7.58 5.73 -7.89
C ILE A 107 -6.51 6.82 -7.94
N PRO A 108 -6.86 8.12 -7.92
CA PRO A 108 -5.88 9.19 -7.83
C PRO A 108 -5.11 9.11 -6.51
N VAL A 109 -3.76 9.12 -6.57
CA VAL A 109 -2.89 9.06 -5.39
C VAL A 109 -3.21 10.20 -4.41
N GLY A 110 -3.50 11.41 -4.92
CA GLY A 110 -3.89 12.55 -4.09
C GLY A 110 -5.24 12.39 -3.34
N SER A 111 -6.03 11.35 -3.62
CA SER A 111 -7.26 11.04 -2.89
C SER A 111 -7.06 10.02 -1.76
N ILE A 112 -5.84 9.51 -1.59
CA ILE A 112 -5.49 8.53 -0.56
C ILE A 112 -5.01 9.29 0.68
N SER A 113 -5.56 8.97 1.85
CA SER A 113 -5.08 9.48 3.13
C SER A 113 -4.01 8.56 3.71
N ALA A 114 -3.36 8.98 4.79
CA ALA A 114 -2.38 8.13 5.49
C ALA A 114 -2.98 6.80 6.01
N GLN A 115 -4.30 6.74 6.16
CA GLN A 115 -4.99 5.58 6.75
C GLN A 115 -6.02 4.93 5.81
N ASP A 116 -6.52 5.61 4.78
CA ASP A 116 -7.63 5.15 3.93
C ASP A 116 -7.35 5.37 2.44
N PRO A 117 -7.79 4.43 1.60
CA PRO A 117 -8.42 3.13 1.92
C PRO A 117 -7.41 2.10 2.40
N ILE A 118 -7.91 0.95 2.88
CA ILE A 118 -7.09 -0.23 3.12
C ILE A 118 -7.23 -1.25 1.98
N VAL A 119 -6.17 -2.03 1.75
CA VAL A 119 -6.23 -3.30 1.04
C VAL A 119 -6.53 -4.36 2.08
N ALA A 120 -7.82 -4.65 2.25
CA ALA A 120 -8.32 -5.61 3.23
C ALA A 120 -8.05 -7.04 2.76
N TYR A 121 -7.58 -7.88 3.66
CA TYR A 121 -7.38 -9.32 3.46
C TYR A 121 -8.21 -10.17 4.43
N GLU A 122 -8.84 -9.53 5.43
CA GLU A 122 -9.67 -10.18 6.44
C GLU A 122 -10.99 -9.42 6.65
N MET A 123 -12.07 -10.15 6.84
CA MET A 123 -13.39 -9.65 7.17
C MET A 123 -13.96 -10.53 8.30
N ASP A 124 -14.41 -9.90 9.40
CA ASP A 124 -14.99 -10.55 10.58
C ASP A 124 -14.10 -11.64 11.18
N GLY A 125 -12.78 -11.37 11.27
CA GLY A 125 -11.81 -12.29 11.86
C GLY A 125 -11.43 -13.48 10.97
N ALA A 126 -11.80 -13.47 9.69
CA ALA A 126 -11.47 -14.54 8.77
C ALA A 126 -10.93 -14.02 7.42
N ALA A 127 -10.00 -14.77 6.82
CA ALA A 127 -9.52 -14.48 5.48
C ALA A 127 -10.66 -14.59 4.46
N MET A 128 -10.76 -13.61 3.56
CA MET A 128 -11.79 -13.59 2.55
C MET A 128 -11.50 -14.61 1.43
N SER A 129 -12.41 -15.53 1.21
CA SER A 129 -12.35 -16.42 0.04
C SER A 129 -12.68 -15.66 -1.25
N ARG A 130 -12.28 -16.20 -2.41
CA ARG A 130 -12.65 -15.63 -3.72
C ARG A 130 -14.17 -15.47 -3.90
N ARG A 131 -14.98 -16.37 -3.32
CA ARG A 131 -16.45 -16.26 -3.34
C ARG A 131 -16.97 -15.12 -2.47
N GLN A 132 -16.18 -14.72 -1.48
CA GLN A 132 -16.49 -13.65 -0.50
C GLN A 132 -15.66 -12.37 -0.78
N LYS A 133 -15.41 -12.06 -2.03
CA LYS A 133 -14.67 -10.86 -2.49
C LYS A 133 -13.15 -10.89 -2.28
N GLY A 134 -12.57 -11.98 -1.73
CA GLY A 134 -11.14 -12.13 -1.53
C GLY A 134 -10.34 -12.54 -2.78
N PRO A 135 -9.03 -12.70 -2.63
CA PRO A 135 -8.30 -12.61 -1.37
C PRO A 135 -8.14 -11.18 -0.84
N LEU A 136 -8.17 -10.16 -1.70
CA LEU A 136 -7.97 -8.75 -1.35
C LEU A 136 -9.12 -7.89 -1.85
N TRP A 137 -9.48 -6.87 -1.04
CA TRP A 137 -10.54 -5.92 -1.36
C TRP A 137 -10.11 -4.51 -0.92
N ILE A 138 -10.23 -3.51 -1.80
CA ILE A 138 -10.02 -2.11 -1.41
C ILE A 138 -11.29 -1.63 -0.70
N VAL A 139 -11.16 -1.30 0.61
CA VAL A 139 -12.28 -0.92 1.48
C VAL A 139 -12.00 0.45 2.10
N TYR A 140 -13.02 1.30 2.08
CA TYR A 140 -13.04 2.59 2.76
C TYR A 140 -13.88 2.51 4.04
N PRO A 141 -13.62 3.34 5.06
CA PRO A 141 -14.45 3.41 6.26
C PRO A 141 -15.72 4.22 5.98
N TYR A 142 -16.69 3.63 5.24
CA TYR A 142 -17.83 4.33 4.67
C TYR A 142 -18.68 5.05 5.71
N ASP A 143 -18.81 4.50 6.93
CA ASP A 143 -19.64 5.07 7.99
C ASP A 143 -18.94 6.17 8.79
N SER A 144 -17.63 6.34 8.60
CA SER A 144 -16.84 7.34 9.32
C SER A 144 -17.03 8.77 8.79
N ASP A 145 -17.38 8.93 7.50
CA ASP A 145 -17.54 10.22 6.85
C ASP A 145 -18.35 10.06 5.56
N THR A 146 -19.31 10.97 5.33
CA THR A 146 -20.15 10.97 4.12
C THR A 146 -19.36 11.12 2.81
N LYS A 147 -18.13 11.65 2.86
CA LYS A 147 -17.24 11.71 1.68
C LYS A 147 -16.91 10.31 1.12
N TYR A 148 -17.00 9.26 1.94
CA TYR A 148 -16.79 7.87 1.52
C TYR A 148 -18.07 7.20 0.98
N GLN A 149 -19.24 7.82 1.13
CA GLN A 149 -20.54 7.30 0.69
C GLN A 149 -20.94 7.87 -0.68
N THR A 150 -20.06 7.77 -1.65
CA THR A 150 -20.28 8.27 -3.02
C THR A 150 -20.08 7.19 -4.06
N GLU A 151 -20.75 7.32 -5.21
CA GLU A 151 -20.60 6.39 -6.34
C GLU A 151 -19.12 6.26 -6.79
N VAL A 152 -18.37 7.37 -6.72
CA VAL A 152 -16.94 7.38 -7.05
C VAL A 152 -16.14 6.48 -6.10
N ILE A 153 -16.38 6.59 -4.79
CA ILE A 153 -15.70 5.76 -3.79
C ILE A 153 -16.14 4.30 -3.91
N TYR A 154 -17.43 4.05 -4.11
CA TYR A 154 -17.92 2.69 -4.35
C TYR A 154 -17.29 2.08 -5.61
N SER A 155 -17.15 2.82 -6.70
CA SER A 155 -16.49 2.32 -7.91
C SER A 155 -15.01 1.97 -7.71
N ARG A 156 -14.33 2.64 -6.76
CA ARG A 156 -12.92 2.37 -6.40
C ARG A 156 -12.75 1.23 -5.41
N SER A 157 -13.83 0.74 -4.83
CA SER A 157 -13.82 -0.34 -3.84
C SER A 157 -13.78 -1.71 -4.52
N ILE A 158 -12.71 -1.93 -5.30
CA ILE A 158 -12.53 -3.13 -6.10
C ILE A 158 -12.19 -4.34 -5.22
N TRP A 159 -12.91 -5.44 -5.42
CA TRP A 159 -12.67 -6.74 -4.77
C TRP A 159 -11.99 -7.73 -5.71
N GLN A 160 -11.50 -8.86 -5.17
CA GLN A 160 -10.64 -9.81 -5.87
C GLN A 160 -9.44 -9.11 -6.51
N LEU A 161 -8.93 -8.08 -5.84
CA LEU A 161 -7.76 -7.34 -6.27
C LEU A 161 -6.55 -8.27 -6.35
N ASP A 162 -5.78 -8.19 -7.44
CA ASP A 162 -4.52 -8.91 -7.60
C ASP A 162 -3.38 -8.05 -8.17
N ARG A 163 -3.68 -6.87 -8.74
CA ARG A 163 -2.66 -6.00 -9.37
C ARG A 163 -2.91 -4.53 -9.07
N LEU A 164 -1.81 -3.81 -8.83
CA LEU A 164 -1.76 -2.34 -8.78
C LEU A 164 -0.69 -1.88 -9.78
N GLU A 165 -1.04 -0.97 -10.66
CA GLU A 165 -0.10 -0.31 -11.58
C GLU A 165 -0.02 1.17 -11.23
N ILE A 166 1.19 1.67 -10.95
CA ILE A 166 1.44 3.08 -10.63
C ILE A 166 1.70 3.83 -11.93
N VAL A 167 0.81 4.75 -12.26
CA VAL A 167 0.83 5.52 -13.50
C VAL A 167 1.23 6.97 -13.19
N LYS A 168 2.06 7.54 -14.08
CA LYS A 168 2.54 8.94 -13.98
C LYS A 168 1.43 9.95 -14.12
#